data_f57a7312100ef3879d56bad91f79b85f
#
_entry.id   f57a7312100ef3879d56bad91f79b85f
#
_cell.length_a   1.000
_cell.length_b   1.000
_cell.length_c   1.000
_cell.angle_alpha   90.00
_cell.angle_beta   90.00
_cell.angle_gamma   90.00
#
_symmetry.space_group_name_H-M   'P 1'
#
loop_
_entity.id
_entity.type
_entity.pdbx_description
1 polymer ?
#
loop_
_entity_poly.entity_id
_entity_poly.type
_entity_poly.pdbx_seq_one_letter_code
_entity_poly.pdbx_strand_id
1 'polypeptide(L)'
;MSMSAHGITVSLPDGWDGRIYRRPEGDPTLHAASYALPVKDGDFGTGATARMPSGGAFVCLTEYRPGAGLEPGQGLFGAPAIPLPLGAEHFHSRSLLVGRRDQAGFQHFFTAQGRPFCLYVVVQGHRGLSRRPVARVADGGQPLHPVNGLLSNLVIEPPR
;
A
#
# COMPACT_ATOMS: atom_id res chain seq x y z
N MET A 1 -10.91 9.18 -9.34
CA MET A 1 -11.41 8.01 -10.12
C MET A 1 -11.59 6.83 -9.20
N SER A 2 -12.70 6.14 -9.34
CA SER A 2 -12.98 4.93 -8.53
C SER A 2 -12.77 3.68 -9.39
N MET A 3 -12.21 2.63 -8.80
CA MET A 3 -12.04 1.35 -9.47
C MET A 3 -12.46 0.23 -8.52
N SER A 4 -13.03 -0.82 -9.09
CA SER A 4 -13.56 -1.93 -8.31
C SER A 4 -13.35 -3.23 -9.08
N ALA A 5 -12.78 -4.21 -8.43
CA ALA A 5 -12.62 -5.57 -8.94
C ALA A 5 -12.33 -6.53 -7.80
N HIS A 6 -12.78 -7.77 -7.95
CA HIS A 6 -12.49 -8.87 -7.01
C HIS A 6 -12.85 -8.55 -5.55
N GLY A 7 -13.92 -7.77 -5.33
CA GLY A 7 -14.36 -7.38 -4.00
C GLY A 7 -13.48 -6.31 -3.33
N ILE A 8 -12.65 -5.63 -4.11
CA ILE A 8 -11.84 -4.50 -3.66
C ILE A 8 -12.28 -3.26 -4.41
N THR A 9 -12.65 -2.21 -3.69
CA THR A 9 -13.01 -0.91 -4.27
C THR A 9 -12.13 0.17 -3.65
N VAL A 10 -11.60 1.03 -4.51
CA VAL A 10 -10.72 2.12 -4.08
C VAL A 10 -10.99 3.37 -4.91
N SER A 11 -10.92 4.53 -4.26
CA SER A 11 -10.94 5.82 -4.92
C SER A 11 -9.53 6.37 -5.00
N LEU A 12 -9.03 6.54 -6.22
CA LEU A 12 -7.68 7.06 -6.44
C LEU A 12 -7.67 8.58 -6.29
N PRO A 13 -6.68 9.15 -5.60
CA PRO A 13 -6.47 10.59 -5.61
C PRO A 13 -6.21 11.10 -7.04
N ASP A 14 -6.42 12.40 -7.25
CA ASP A 14 -6.17 13.02 -8.55
C ASP A 14 -4.72 12.82 -8.99
N GLY A 15 -4.55 12.44 -10.25
CA GLY A 15 -3.22 12.21 -10.82
C GLY A 15 -2.60 10.85 -10.51
N TRP A 16 -3.28 10.03 -9.72
CA TRP A 16 -2.80 8.69 -9.43
C TRP A 16 -3.17 7.69 -10.52
N ASP A 17 -2.31 6.72 -10.71
CA ASP A 17 -2.55 5.55 -11.56
C ASP A 17 -2.80 4.33 -10.67
N GLY A 18 -3.56 3.36 -11.17
CA GLY A 18 -3.84 2.16 -10.39
C GLY A 18 -4.37 1.03 -11.24
N ARG A 19 -4.27 -0.18 -10.69
CA ARG A 19 -4.84 -1.39 -11.28
C ARG A 19 -5.18 -2.39 -10.19
N ILE A 20 -6.23 -3.17 -10.41
CA ILE A 20 -6.58 -4.32 -9.60
C ILE A 20 -6.57 -5.54 -10.52
N TYR A 21 -5.80 -6.55 -10.17
CA TYR A 21 -5.63 -7.73 -11.00
C TYR A 21 -5.48 -8.99 -10.14
N ARG A 22 -5.61 -10.16 -10.75
CA ARG A 22 -5.28 -11.41 -10.08
C ARG A 22 -3.87 -11.84 -10.45
N ARG A 23 -3.11 -12.26 -9.44
CA ARG A 23 -1.81 -12.90 -9.67
C ARG A 23 -2.02 -14.28 -10.31
N PRO A 24 -0.97 -14.87 -10.91
CA PRO A 24 -1.09 -16.23 -11.50
C PRO A 24 -1.66 -17.26 -10.54
N GLU A 25 -1.42 -17.14 -9.24
CA GLU A 25 -1.97 -18.00 -8.20
C GLU A 25 -3.44 -17.71 -7.90
N GLY A 26 -4.01 -16.71 -8.52
CA GLY A 26 -5.42 -16.37 -8.39
C GLY A 26 -5.78 -15.37 -7.31
N ASP A 27 -4.82 -14.87 -6.57
CA ASP A 27 -5.07 -13.93 -5.47
C ASP A 27 -5.13 -12.48 -5.97
N PRO A 28 -6.16 -11.72 -5.58
CA PRO A 28 -6.29 -10.32 -5.98
C PRO A 28 -5.19 -9.44 -5.43
N THR A 29 -4.80 -8.47 -6.23
CA THR A 29 -3.79 -7.47 -5.86
C THR A 29 -4.19 -6.11 -6.41
N LEU A 30 -4.09 -5.07 -5.57
CA LEU A 30 -4.23 -3.68 -5.94
C LEU A 30 -2.84 -3.04 -5.97
N HIS A 31 -2.51 -2.37 -7.07
CA HIS A 31 -1.38 -1.44 -7.13
C HIS A 31 -1.91 -0.04 -7.42
N ALA A 32 -1.43 0.95 -6.69
CA ALA A 32 -1.75 2.36 -6.91
C ALA A 32 -0.50 3.21 -6.66
N ALA A 33 -0.32 4.25 -7.46
CA ALA A 33 0.85 5.10 -7.35
C ALA A 33 0.52 6.54 -7.73
N SER A 34 1.26 7.49 -7.14
CA SER A 34 1.15 8.91 -7.47
C SER A 34 1.81 9.27 -8.80
N TYR A 35 2.23 8.28 -9.56
CA TYR A 35 2.88 8.41 -10.86
C TYR A 35 2.44 7.25 -11.76
N ALA A 36 2.75 7.31 -13.05
CA ALA A 36 2.35 6.28 -13.99
C ALA A 36 3.02 4.94 -13.65
N LEU A 37 2.20 3.90 -13.48
CA LEU A 37 2.69 2.55 -13.23
C LEU A 37 3.31 1.98 -14.52
N PRO A 38 4.50 1.36 -14.44
CA PRO A 38 5.07 0.68 -15.60
C PRO A 38 4.22 -0.55 -15.98
N VAL A 39 4.36 -1.00 -17.23
CA VAL A 39 3.66 -2.19 -17.71
C VAL A 39 4.03 -3.41 -16.86
N LYS A 40 5.31 -3.53 -16.49
CA LYS A 40 5.80 -4.56 -15.58
C LYS A 40 6.17 -3.91 -14.26
N ASP A 41 5.19 -3.80 -13.38
CA ASP A 41 5.40 -3.20 -12.07
C ASP A 41 5.94 -4.18 -11.02
N GLY A 42 5.96 -5.48 -11.34
CA GLY A 42 6.52 -6.52 -10.46
C GLY A 42 5.60 -6.90 -9.31
N ASP A 43 5.87 -8.06 -8.72
CA ASP A 43 5.19 -8.46 -7.50
C ASP A 43 5.51 -7.45 -6.40
N PHE A 44 4.48 -7.06 -5.64
CA PHE A 44 4.58 -6.01 -4.63
C PHE A 44 5.15 -4.69 -5.16
N GLY A 45 5.07 -4.47 -6.48
CA GLY A 45 5.46 -3.22 -7.10
C GLY A 45 6.96 -2.94 -7.15
N THR A 46 7.82 -3.96 -7.11
CA THR A 46 9.28 -3.75 -7.12
C THR A 46 9.75 -3.05 -8.39
N GLY A 47 9.10 -3.28 -9.54
CA GLY A 47 9.36 -2.56 -10.77
C GLY A 47 8.84 -1.11 -10.76
N ALA A 48 7.71 -0.89 -10.08
CA ALA A 48 7.13 0.43 -9.92
C ALA A 48 7.98 1.30 -9.00
N THR A 49 8.41 0.77 -7.84
CA THR A 49 9.21 1.52 -6.88
C THR A 49 10.61 1.86 -7.40
N ALA A 50 11.12 1.08 -8.36
CA ALA A 50 12.38 1.39 -9.03
C ALA A 50 12.32 2.70 -9.83
N ARG A 51 11.13 3.13 -10.25
CA ARG A 51 10.92 4.32 -11.08
C ARG A 51 10.23 5.46 -10.33
N MET A 52 10.14 5.34 -9.02
CA MET A 52 9.42 6.31 -8.20
C MET A 52 10.11 7.69 -8.25
N PRO A 53 9.38 8.75 -8.61
CA PRO A 53 9.93 10.09 -8.58
C PRO A 53 10.03 10.64 -7.16
N SER A 54 10.76 11.72 -7.00
CA SER A 54 10.83 12.45 -5.73
C SER A 54 9.42 12.83 -5.26
N GLY A 55 9.13 12.62 -3.99
CA GLY A 55 7.81 12.87 -3.43
C GLY A 55 6.75 11.83 -3.81
N GLY A 56 7.14 10.77 -4.52
CA GLY A 56 6.23 9.71 -4.96
C GLY A 56 5.78 8.79 -3.84
N ALA A 57 4.66 8.12 -4.08
CA ALA A 57 4.13 7.07 -3.21
C ALA A 57 3.58 5.92 -4.04
N PHE A 58 3.73 4.72 -3.50
CA PHE A 58 3.22 3.48 -4.09
C PHE A 58 2.49 2.69 -3.00
N VAL A 59 1.32 2.16 -3.35
CA VAL A 59 0.49 1.34 -2.46
C VAL A 59 0.24 0.00 -3.13
N CYS A 60 0.51 -1.08 -2.40
CA CYS A 60 0.17 -2.43 -2.79
C CYS A 60 -0.70 -3.07 -1.71
N LEU A 61 -1.83 -3.63 -2.11
CA LEU A 61 -2.67 -4.44 -1.24
C LEU A 61 -2.81 -5.81 -1.89
N THR A 62 -2.27 -6.83 -1.25
CA THR A 62 -2.25 -8.20 -1.78
C THR A 62 -3.02 -9.12 -0.87
N GLU A 63 -3.99 -9.84 -1.42
CA GLU A 63 -4.70 -10.90 -0.70
C GLU A 63 -3.87 -12.19 -0.73
N TYR A 64 -3.89 -12.91 0.39
CA TYR A 64 -3.27 -14.22 0.49
C TYR A 64 -4.34 -15.31 0.52
N ARG A 65 -4.01 -16.49 -0.02
CA ARG A 65 -4.89 -17.64 0.07
C ARG A 65 -4.82 -18.21 1.48
N PRO A 66 -5.96 -18.39 2.17
CA PRO A 66 -5.96 -19.03 3.49
C PRO A 66 -5.43 -20.47 3.41
N GLY A 67 -4.86 -20.92 4.52
CA GLY A 67 -4.33 -22.27 4.68
C GLY A 67 -2.83 -22.28 4.98
N ALA A 68 -2.32 -23.43 5.44
CA ALA A 68 -0.90 -23.64 5.74
C ALA A 68 -0.29 -22.57 6.70
N GLY A 69 -1.04 -22.19 7.75
CA GLY A 69 -0.61 -21.19 8.72
C GLY A 69 -0.97 -19.75 8.36
N LEU A 70 -1.62 -19.55 7.21
CA LEU A 70 -2.07 -18.22 6.76
C LEU A 70 -3.58 -18.07 7.00
N GLU A 71 -4.01 -18.28 8.23
CA GLU A 71 -5.43 -18.24 8.57
C GLU A 71 -5.91 -16.82 8.86
N PRO A 72 -7.07 -16.40 8.30
CA PRO A 72 -7.64 -15.09 8.60
C PRO A 72 -7.90 -14.92 10.10
N GLY A 73 -7.55 -13.75 10.65
CA GLY A 73 -7.80 -13.40 12.03
C GLY A 73 -6.84 -14.03 13.03
N GLN A 74 -5.84 -14.77 12.59
CA GLN A 74 -4.91 -15.48 13.45
C GLN A 74 -3.46 -15.22 13.07
N GLY A 75 -2.55 -15.34 14.03
CA GLY A 75 -1.11 -15.24 13.81
C GLY A 75 -0.72 -13.96 13.09
N LEU A 76 -0.08 -14.12 11.93
CA LEU A 76 0.37 -12.99 11.11
C LEU A 76 -0.79 -12.07 10.70
N PHE A 77 -1.97 -12.62 10.47
CA PHE A 77 -3.16 -11.88 10.03
C PHE A 77 -4.12 -11.55 11.18
N GLY A 78 -3.61 -11.50 12.42
CA GLY A 78 -4.42 -11.23 13.61
C GLY A 78 -4.95 -9.80 13.71
N ALA A 79 -4.28 -8.83 13.08
CA ALA A 79 -4.72 -7.44 13.13
C ALA A 79 -6.05 -7.27 12.38
N PRO A 80 -7.04 -6.55 12.94
CA PRO A 80 -8.36 -6.41 12.31
C PRO A 80 -8.47 -5.29 11.29
N ALA A 81 -7.48 -4.40 11.20
CA ALA A 81 -7.56 -3.21 10.34
C ALA A 81 -6.18 -2.60 10.10
N ILE A 82 -6.13 -1.68 9.15
CA ILE A 82 -4.97 -0.83 8.90
C ILE A 82 -4.96 0.28 9.98
N PRO A 83 -3.79 0.58 10.58
CA PRO A 83 -3.69 1.61 11.62
C PRO A 83 -3.69 3.02 11.01
N LEU A 84 -4.86 3.53 10.66
CA LEU A 84 -5.00 4.86 10.03
C LEU A 84 -5.21 5.97 11.07
N PRO A 85 -4.71 7.18 10.79
CA PRO A 85 -3.88 7.55 9.64
C PRO A 85 -2.43 7.07 9.80
N LEU A 86 -1.78 6.77 8.67
CA LEU A 86 -0.34 6.47 8.67
C LEU A 86 0.45 7.76 8.87
N GLY A 87 1.45 7.70 9.74
CA GLY A 87 2.38 8.78 9.98
C GLY A 87 3.81 8.37 9.62
N ALA A 88 4.73 9.32 9.67
CA ALA A 88 6.14 9.08 9.34
C ALA A 88 6.75 7.96 10.21
N GLU A 89 6.28 7.81 11.43
CA GLU A 89 6.75 6.78 12.38
C GLU A 89 6.50 5.36 11.92
N HIS A 90 5.55 5.14 10.99
CA HIS A 90 5.26 3.82 10.43
C HIS A 90 6.26 3.38 9.36
N PHE A 91 7.04 4.33 8.81
CA PHE A 91 7.87 4.06 7.63
C PHE A 91 9.33 3.88 8.02
N HIS A 92 9.93 2.79 7.53
CA HIS A 92 11.31 2.42 7.81
C HIS A 92 11.99 1.89 6.55
N SER A 93 13.27 2.18 6.39
CA SER A 93 14.05 1.63 5.27
C SER A 93 14.18 0.11 5.36
N ARG A 94 14.22 -0.45 6.58
CA ARG A 94 14.29 -1.90 6.80
C ARG A 94 13.02 -2.65 6.40
N SER A 95 11.91 -1.95 6.21
CA SER A 95 10.64 -2.56 5.78
C SER A 95 10.50 -2.63 4.26
N LEU A 96 11.47 -2.13 3.51
CA LEU A 96 11.48 -2.22 2.06
C LEU A 96 11.80 -3.65 1.61
N LEU A 97 11.05 -4.15 0.62
CA LEU A 97 11.35 -5.42 -0.03
C LEU A 97 12.64 -5.32 -0.86
N VAL A 98 12.86 -4.15 -1.48
CA VAL A 98 14.10 -3.82 -2.16
C VAL A 98 14.61 -2.50 -1.58
N GLY A 99 15.78 -2.52 -0.96
CA GLY A 99 16.39 -1.33 -0.39
C GLY A 99 16.78 -0.34 -1.47
N ARG A 100 16.23 0.87 -1.40
CA ARG A 100 16.53 1.96 -2.34
C ARG A 100 16.79 3.24 -1.57
N ARG A 101 17.68 4.05 -2.10
CA ARG A 101 18.05 5.32 -1.50
C ARG A 101 16.84 6.25 -1.40
N ASP A 102 16.69 6.92 -0.25
CA ASP A 102 15.64 7.87 0.06
C ASP A 102 14.22 7.29 0.00
N GLN A 103 14.09 5.97 0.03
CA GLN A 103 12.81 5.29 0.17
C GLN A 103 12.62 4.71 1.57
N ALA A 104 11.38 4.68 2.01
CA ALA A 104 10.96 3.98 3.23
C ALA A 104 9.67 3.23 2.95
N GLY A 105 9.51 2.12 3.64
CA GLY A 105 8.36 1.24 3.47
C GLY A 105 7.61 0.98 4.76
N PHE A 106 6.34 0.60 4.61
CA PHE A 106 5.48 0.12 5.66
C PHE A 106 4.84 -1.18 5.20
N GLN A 107 4.95 -2.23 6.00
CA GLN A 107 4.26 -3.51 5.77
C GLN A 107 3.29 -3.77 6.91
N HIS A 108 2.09 -4.17 6.58
CA HIS A 108 1.08 -4.48 7.57
C HIS A 108 0.20 -5.64 7.11
N PHE A 109 0.21 -6.71 7.88
CA PHE A 109 -0.63 -7.88 7.64
C PHE A 109 -1.88 -7.74 8.48
N PHE A 110 -3.06 -7.97 7.88
CA PHE A 110 -4.33 -7.82 8.57
C PHE A 110 -5.40 -8.68 7.91
N THR A 111 -6.54 -8.80 8.59
CA THR A 111 -7.72 -9.47 8.06
C THR A 111 -8.86 -8.47 7.96
N ALA A 112 -9.51 -8.41 6.81
CA ALA A 112 -10.72 -7.63 6.60
C ALA A 112 -11.78 -8.52 5.95
N GLN A 113 -12.98 -8.56 6.52
CA GLN A 113 -14.11 -9.35 6.02
C GLN A 113 -13.75 -10.83 5.83
N GLY A 114 -12.95 -11.40 6.73
CA GLY A 114 -12.50 -12.78 6.66
C GLY A 114 -11.44 -13.06 5.59
N ARG A 115 -10.87 -12.04 5.00
CA ARG A 115 -9.87 -12.12 3.93
C ARG A 115 -8.50 -11.62 4.43
N PRO A 116 -7.43 -12.40 4.28
CA PRO A 116 -6.10 -12.02 4.78
C PRO A 116 -5.34 -11.20 3.73
N PHE A 117 -4.84 -10.05 4.14
CA PHE A 117 -4.13 -9.10 3.27
C PHE A 117 -2.78 -8.69 3.83
N CYS A 118 -1.87 -8.33 2.93
CA CYS A 118 -0.70 -7.52 3.22
C CYS A 118 -0.85 -6.17 2.55
N LEU A 119 -0.76 -5.11 3.34
CA LEU A 119 -0.58 -3.76 2.83
C LEU A 119 0.91 -3.44 2.79
N TYR A 120 1.39 -3.00 1.63
CA TYR A 120 2.77 -2.55 1.45
C TYR A 120 2.76 -1.17 0.83
N VAL A 121 3.35 -0.19 1.52
CA VAL A 121 3.40 1.20 1.06
C VAL A 121 4.86 1.62 1.01
N VAL A 122 5.25 2.26 -0.09
CA VAL A 122 6.59 2.83 -0.26
C VAL A 122 6.46 4.32 -0.56
N VAL A 123 7.27 5.12 0.10
CA VAL A 123 7.34 6.56 -0.12
C VAL A 123 8.78 6.98 -0.46
N GLN A 124 8.90 7.93 -1.37
CA GLN A 124 10.17 8.55 -1.74
C GLN A 124 10.34 9.84 -0.96
N GLY A 125 11.55 10.12 -0.50
CA GLY A 125 11.83 11.29 0.32
C GLY A 125 11.83 10.98 1.81
N HIS A 126 12.16 9.73 2.16
CA HIS A 126 12.21 9.23 3.54
C HIS A 126 12.97 10.16 4.49
N ARG A 127 14.07 10.74 4.06
CA ARG A 127 14.87 11.65 4.92
C ARG A 127 14.06 12.87 5.36
N GLY A 128 13.18 13.36 4.49
CA GLY A 128 12.26 14.42 4.85
C GLY A 128 11.22 13.98 5.88
N LEU A 129 10.72 12.74 5.77
CA LEU A 129 9.75 12.19 6.70
C LEU A 129 10.36 11.96 8.09
N SER A 130 11.59 11.45 8.17
CA SER A 130 12.22 11.07 9.44
C SER A 130 12.86 12.25 10.18
N ARG A 131 13.18 13.34 9.51
CA ARG A 131 13.88 14.49 10.12
C ARG A 131 12.97 15.61 10.57
N ARG A 132 11.69 15.58 10.19
CA ARG A 132 10.81 16.71 10.42
C ARG A 132 9.54 16.31 11.09
N PRO A 133 9.24 16.94 12.24
CA PRO A 133 8.03 16.68 12.96
C PRO A 133 6.80 17.08 12.16
N VAL A 134 5.68 16.58 12.62
CA VAL A 134 4.33 16.61 12.07
C VAL A 134 3.90 17.92 11.39
N ALA A 135 4.44 19.07 11.85
CA ALA A 135 4.04 20.38 11.31
C ALA A 135 4.34 20.58 9.82
N ARG A 136 5.28 19.83 9.25
CA ARG A 136 5.57 19.91 7.81
C ARG A 136 4.87 18.87 6.97
N VAL A 137 4.23 17.91 7.59
CA VAL A 137 3.39 16.94 6.88
C VAL A 137 2.16 17.64 6.29
N ALA A 138 1.79 18.80 6.82
CA ALA A 138 0.68 19.60 6.35
C ALA A 138 0.94 20.37 5.04
N ASP A 139 2.18 20.42 4.58
CA ASP A 139 2.58 21.25 3.43
C ASP A 139 2.33 20.56 2.08
N GLY A 140 1.20 19.96 1.87
CA GLY A 140 0.70 19.54 0.55
C GLY A 140 1.64 18.74 -0.37
N GLY A 141 2.92 18.71 -0.07
CA GLY A 141 3.94 17.96 -0.79
C GLY A 141 4.24 16.60 -0.17
N GLN A 142 3.51 16.23 0.88
CA GLN A 142 3.76 15.01 1.60
C GLN A 142 3.00 13.84 0.95
N PRO A 143 3.70 12.73 0.64
CA PRO A 143 3.04 11.58 0.02
C PRO A 143 2.02 10.91 0.91
N LEU A 144 2.06 11.13 2.23
CA LEU A 144 1.17 10.45 3.18
C LEU A 144 -0.26 10.96 3.14
N HIS A 145 -0.49 12.24 2.83
CA HIS A 145 -1.85 12.75 2.79
C HIS A 145 -2.72 12.04 1.74
N PRO A 146 -2.31 11.92 0.46
CA PRO A 146 -3.08 11.16 -0.50
C PRO A 146 -3.11 9.66 -0.22
N VAL A 147 -2.05 9.08 0.34
CA VAL A 147 -2.04 7.68 0.76
C VAL A 147 -3.14 7.43 1.80
N ASN A 148 -3.21 8.26 2.83
CA ASN A 148 -4.23 8.14 3.87
C ASN A 148 -5.64 8.33 3.30
N GLY A 149 -5.82 9.26 2.36
CA GLY A 149 -7.08 9.45 1.66
C GLY A 149 -7.52 8.20 0.90
N LEU A 150 -6.60 7.60 0.16
CA LEU A 150 -6.87 6.35 -0.56
C LEU A 150 -7.24 5.22 0.39
N LEU A 151 -6.46 5.02 1.45
CA LEU A 151 -6.68 3.91 2.38
C LEU A 151 -7.95 4.07 3.20
N SER A 152 -8.34 5.30 3.54
CA SER A 152 -9.58 5.54 4.27
C SER A 152 -10.83 5.30 3.42
N ASN A 153 -10.71 5.35 2.09
CA ASN A 153 -11.79 5.07 1.15
C ASN A 153 -11.78 3.63 0.63
N LEU A 154 -10.83 2.82 1.06
CA LEU A 154 -10.73 1.43 0.65
C LEU A 154 -11.91 0.63 1.21
N VAL A 155 -12.59 -0.10 0.34
CA VAL A 155 -13.69 -1.00 0.72
C VAL A 155 -13.33 -2.41 0.30
N ILE A 156 -13.43 -3.33 1.23
CA ILE A 156 -13.21 -4.76 1.00
C ILE A 156 -14.53 -5.47 1.29
N GLU A 157 -15.04 -6.19 0.29
CA GLU A 157 -16.24 -7.00 0.44
C GLU A 157 -15.89 -8.38 1.00
N PRO A 158 -16.85 -9.07 1.67
CA PRO A 158 -16.65 -10.46 2.07
C PRO A 158 -16.33 -11.36 0.89
N PRO A 159 -15.67 -12.51 1.10
CA PRO A 159 -15.43 -13.48 0.02
C PRO A 159 -16.75 -14.01 -0.51
N ARG A 160 -16.80 -14.23 -1.81
CA ARG A 160 -17.96 -14.84 -2.49
C ARG A 160 -17.90 -16.35 -2.44
#